data_713f49417b783672aaab5c390e3c81ad
#
_entry.id   713f49417b783672aaab5c390e3c81ad
#
_cell.length_a   1.000
_cell.length_b   1.000
_cell.length_c   1.000
_cell.angle_alpha   90.00
_cell.angle_beta   90.00
_cell.angle_gamma   90.00
#
_symmetry.space_group_name_H-M   'P 1'
#
loop_
_entity.id
_entity.type
_entity.pdbx_description
1 polymer ?
#
loop_
_entity_poly.entity_id
_entity_poly.type
_entity_poly.pdbx_seq_one_letter_code
_entity_poly.pdbx_strand_id
1 'polypeptide(L)'
;IINYGGGIDSSQRFNFDYNQKLSGGNFKTDLTFDSNFEKENNNKWLTDASLITEYNKNLNENWRFKLDSALQTSMNYIQKTKPNDNLSYTNSLSTNLNLEGFNLNKIDDYFQVSLNFYQTNQKNEDNKTIPTVLPKIKYFTGYTNIHGNVSSSTYESYNIFREKSIGVHAKQQQKLSHKYNFKKEFINFNSKIRLDTEIYNQIFNTEDKHYSGNIYKTGSYYRIFPIFGFSSETPFKFKNYLQNFTIKPKIHMTLTPGISSSNYLSNEDSTNNDFSIENIYRLNRYSGNDKM
;
A
#
# COMPACT_ATOMS: atom_id res chain seq x y z
N ILE A 1 -14.14 29.27 1.20
CA ILE A 1 -15.11 29.80 0.23
C ILE A 1 -16.40 29.00 0.39
N ILE A 2 -17.53 29.67 0.50
CA ILE A 2 -18.84 29.02 0.55
C ILE A 2 -19.59 29.48 -0.70
N ASN A 3 -20.01 28.52 -1.52
CA ASN A 3 -20.80 28.78 -2.72
C ASN A 3 -22.15 28.07 -2.59
N TYR A 4 -23.22 28.81 -2.88
CA TYR A 4 -24.57 28.28 -2.95
C TYR A 4 -25.12 28.48 -4.36
N GLY A 5 -25.65 27.41 -4.96
CA GLY A 5 -26.31 27.44 -6.26
C GLY A 5 -27.71 26.84 -6.14
N GLY A 6 -28.74 27.56 -6.56
CA GLY A 6 -30.12 27.09 -6.64
C GLY A 6 -30.66 27.25 -8.07
N GLY A 7 -31.36 26.22 -8.56
CA GLY A 7 -32.04 26.23 -9.87
C GLY A 7 -33.54 26.25 -9.73
N ILE A 8 -34.22 26.59 -10.84
CA ILE A 8 -35.70 26.65 -10.92
C ILE A 8 -36.33 25.25 -10.74
N ASP A 9 -35.56 24.17 -10.94
CA ASP A 9 -35.97 22.76 -10.85
C ASP A 9 -35.72 22.14 -9.47
N SER A 10 -35.85 22.90 -8.39
CA SER A 10 -35.77 22.39 -7.01
C SER A 10 -34.48 21.66 -6.63
N SER A 11 -33.40 21.77 -7.38
CA SER A 11 -32.07 21.29 -7.00
C SER A 11 -31.30 22.38 -6.28
N GLN A 12 -30.67 22.01 -5.16
CA GLN A 12 -29.85 22.92 -4.36
C GLN A 12 -28.48 22.33 -4.21
N ARG A 13 -27.43 23.12 -4.50
CA ARG A 13 -26.04 22.72 -4.29
C ARG A 13 -25.37 23.67 -3.30
N PHE A 14 -24.68 23.06 -2.36
CA PHE A 14 -23.84 23.75 -1.39
C PHE A 14 -22.41 23.23 -1.51
N ASN A 15 -21.43 24.13 -1.68
CA ASN A 15 -20.01 23.84 -1.71
C ASN A 15 -19.31 24.61 -0.58
N PHE A 16 -18.50 23.90 0.18
CA PHE A 16 -17.67 24.47 1.24
C PHE A 16 -16.22 24.06 1.03
N ASP A 17 -15.37 25.03 0.72
CA ASP A 17 -13.93 24.86 0.57
C ASP A 17 -13.22 25.57 1.71
N TYR A 18 -12.38 24.84 2.43
CA TYR A 18 -11.57 25.39 3.50
C TYR A 18 -10.11 24.93 3.35
N ASN A 19 -9.19 25.87 3.49
CA ASN A 19 -7.76 25.62 3.45
C ASN A 19 -7.05 26.45 4.51
N GLN A 20 -6.29 25.79 5.39
CA GLN A 20 -5.56 26.43 6.47
C GLN A 20 -4.14 25.87 6.58
N LYS A 21 -3.15 26.77 6.63
CA LYS A 21 -1.80 26.43 7.06
C LYS A 21 -1.75 26.37 8.58
N LEU A 22 -1.23 25.27 9.11
CA LEU A 22 -1.02 25.04 10.54
C LEU A 22 0.47 25.10 10.86
N SER A 23 0.85 25.33 12.11
CA SER A 23 2.22 25.16 12.55
C SER A 23 2.63 23.69 12.37
N GLY A 24 3.59 23.41 11.47
CA GLY A 24 4.04 22.07 11.13
C GLY A 24 3.15 21.26 10.19
N GLY A 25 2.17 21.90 9.51
CA GLY A 25 1.30 21.16 8.61
C GLY A 25 0.30 22.00 7.83
N ASN A 26 -0.64 21.33 7.19
CA ASN A 26 -1.74 21.92 6.45
C ASN A 26 -3.04 21.12 6.63
N PHE A 27 -4.16 21.81 6.53
CA PHE A 27 -5.49 21.22 6.50
C PHE A 27 -6.26 21.79 5.32
N LYS A 28 -6.81 20.91 4.49
CA LYS A 28 -7.68 21.25 3.37
C LYS A 28 -8.91 20.35 3.41
N THR A 29 -10.09 20.93 3.26
CA THR A 29 -11.32 20.17 3.14
C THR A 29 -12.24 20.80 2.11
N ASP A 30 -12.89 19.95 1.35
CA ASP A 30 -13.86 20.29 0.33
C ASP A 30 -15.10 19.42 0.56
N LEU A 31 -16.21 20.05 0.89
CA LEU A 31 -17.51 19.43 1.09
C LEU A 31 -18.46 19.91 0.00
N THR A 32 -19.02 19.00 -0.77
CA THR A 32 -20.09 19.27 -1.72
C THR A 32 -21.34 18.52 -1.30
N PHE A 33 -22.45 19.19 -1.27
CA PHE A 33 -23.76 18.66 -0.91
C PHE A 33 -24.80 19.07 -1.94
N ASP A 34 -25.52 18.10 -2.49
CA ASP A 34 -26.62 18.30 -3.42
C ASP A 34 -27.92 17.77 -2.80
N SER A 35 -28.98 18.54 -2.94
CA SER A 35 -30.34 18.13 -2.58
C SER A 35 -31.25 18.30 -3.77
N ASN A 36 -31.81 17.21 -4.29
CA ASN A 36 -32.70 17.18 -5.43
C ASN A 36 -34.05 16.63 -5.02
N PHE A 37 -35.12 17.31 -5.48
CA PHE A 37 -36.50 16.83 -5.27
C PHE A 37 -36.98 16.08 -6.50
N GLU A 38 -37.16 14.76 -6.37
CA GLU A 38 -37.71 13.91 -7.44
C GLU A 38 -39.21 13.76 -7.31
N LYS A 39 -39.97 14.40 -8.23
CA LYS A 39 -41.42 14.23 -8.32
C LYS A 39 -41.87 12.86 -8.80
N GLU A 40 -41.05 12.20 -9.63
CA GLU A 40 -41.37 10.89 -10.25
C GLU A 40 -41.21 9.72 -9.27
N ASN A 41 -40.46 9.88 -8.20
CA ASN A 41 -40.13 8.81 -7.26
C ASN A 41 -40.66 9.10 -5.84
N ASN A 42 -41.99 9.07 -5.71
CA ASN A 42 -42.71 9.24 -4.43
C ASN A 42 -42.46 10.55 -3.67
N ASN A 43 -42.21 11.68 -4.38
CA ASN A 43 -41.98 13.02 -3.78
C ASN A 43 -40.88 12.95 -2.67
N LYS A 44 -39.74 12.34 -2.95
CA LYS A 44 -38.63 12.26 -2.00
C LYS A 44 -37.51 13.23 -2.35
N TRP A 45 -36.93 13.80 -1.31
CA TRP A 45 -35.62 14.47 -1.43
C TRP A 45 -34.52 13.44 -1.50
N LEU A 46 -33.76 13.48 -2.58
CA LEU A 46 -32.50 12.74 -2.70
C LEU A 46 -31.36 13.68 -2.31
N THR A 47 -30.53 13.22 -1.42
CA THR A 47 -29.36 13.98 -0.96
C THR A 47 -28.09 13.22 -1.31
N ASP A 48 -27.20 13.89 -2.03
CA ASP A 48 -25.89 13.39 -2.36
C ASP A 48 -24.82 14.30 -1.80
N ALA A 49 -23.73 13.73 -1.34
CA ALA A 49 -22.63 14.48 -0.78
C ALA A 49 -21.28 13.86 -1.12
N SER A 50 -20.24 14.69 -1.16
CA SER A 50 -18.85 14.26 -1.17
C SER A 50 -18.03 15.06 -0.17
N LEU A 51 -17.07 14.39 0.46
CA LEU A 51 -16.10 14.97 1.38
C LEU A 51 -14.70 14.59 0.91
N ILE A 52 -13.91 15.58 0.57
CA ILE A 52 -12.49 15.41 0.26
C ILE A 52 -11.71 16.17 1.34
N THR A 53 -10.86 15.47 2.08
CA THR A 53 -10.09 16.08 3.17
C THR A 53 -8.65 15.63 3.10
N GLU A 54 -7.75 16.59 3.16
CA GLU A 54 -6.30 16.38 3.30
C GLU A 54 -5.84 17.05 4.60
N TYR A 55 -5.25 16.27 5.48
CA TYR A 55 -4.64 16.79 6.70
C TYR A 55 -3.27 16.16 6.87
N ASN A 56 -2.26 17.00 7.02
CA ASN A 56 -0.90 16.58 7.28
C ASN A 56 -0.32 17.47 8.37
N LYS A 57 0.22 16.86 9.42
CA LYS A 57 0.82 17.57 10.53
C LYS A 57 1.99 16.79 11.12
N ASN A 58 3.13 17.45 11.27
CA ASN A 58 4.20 16.98 12.11
C ASN A 58 3.82 17.28 13.57
N LEU A 59 3.63 16.23 14.37
CA LEU A 59 3.29 16.36 15.79
C LEU A 59 4.53 16.80 16.58
N ASN A 60 5.69 16.25 16.21
CA ASN A 60 7.03 16.65 16.66
C ASN A 60 8.07 16.21 15.62
N GLU A 61 9.35 16.19 15.98
CA GLU A 61 10.47 15.79 15.08
C GLU A 61 10.38 14.34 14.61
N ASN A 62 9.80 13.45 15.41
CA ASN A 62 9.73 12.01 15.17
C ASN A 62 8.37 11.53 14.69
N TRP A 63 7.29 12.28 14.91
CA TRP A 63 5.94 11.82 14.64
C TRP A 63 5.21 12.69 13.65
N ARG A 64 4.55 12.03 12.70
CA ARG A 64 3.72 12.66 11.69
C ARG A 64 2.35 11.99 11.62
N PHE A 65 1.32 12.81 11.55
CA PHE A 65 -0.05 12.38 11.30
C PHE A 65 -0.51 12.83 9.93
N LYS A 66 -1.18 11.94 9.19
CA LYS A 66 -1.78 12.22 7.89
C LYS A 66 -3.18 11.65 7.80
N LEU A 67 -4.09 12.40 7.23
CA LEU A 67 -5.42 11.97 6.82
C LEU A 67 -5.64 12.43 5.39
N ASP A 68 -5.82 11.46 4.48
CA ASP A 68 -6.24 11.69 3.11
C ASP A 68 -7.56 10.98 2.92
N SER A 69 -8.64 11.72 2.69
CA SER A 69 -9.98 11.16 2.62
C SER A 69 -10.71 11.65 1.38
N ALA A 70 -11.29 10.70 0.64
CA ALA A 70 -12.26 10.97 -0.41
C ALA A 70 -13.46 10.05 -0.21
N LEU A 71 -14.60 10.62 0.12
CA LEU A 71 -15.85 9.92 0.41
C LEU A 71 -16.98 10.49 -0.43
N GLN A 72 -17.91 9.65 -0.84
CA GLN A 72 -19.15 10.04 -1.51
C GLN A 72 -20.32 9.18 -1.05
N THR A 73 -21.52 9.74 -1.06
CA THR A 73 -22.74 9.02 -0.64
C THR A 73 -23.32 8.19 -1.77
N SER A 74 -23.23 8.67 -3.01
CA SER A 74 -23.69 7.94 -4.19
C SER A 74 -22.55 7.69 -5.16
N MET A 75 -22.63 6.60 -5.92
CA MET A 75 -21.63 6.25 -6.93
C MET A 75 -21.48 7.36 -7.97
N ASN A 76 -20.25 7.64 -8.38
CA ASN A 76 -19.89 8.63 -9.39
C ASN A 76 -20.30 10.08 -9.04
N TYR A 77 -20.59 10.37 -7.78
CA TYR A 77 -20.99 11.72 -7.40
C TYR A 77 -19.84 12.73 -7.58
N ILE A 78 -18.62 12.39 -7.18
CA ILE A 78 -17.42 13.22 -7.41
C ILE A 78 -17.19 13.41 -8.91
N GLN A 79 -17.34 12.36 -9.71
CA GLN A 79 -17.20 12.44 -11.16
C GLN A 79 -18.21 13.41 -11.81
N LYS A 80 -19.44 13.45 -11.32
CA LYS A 80 -20.48 14.36 -11.81
C LYS A 80 -20.29 15.81 -11.37
N THR A 81 -19.84 16.01 -10.13
CA THR A 81 -19.74 17.35 -9.52
C THR A 81 -18.40 18.01 -9.76
N LYS A 82 -17.33 17.22 -9.92
CA LYS A 82 -15.93 17.66 -10.10
C LYS A 82 -15.25 16.94 -11.26
N PRO A 83 -15.74 17.07 -12.50
CA PRO A 83 -15.23 16.30 -13.64
C PRO A 83 -13.76 16.57 -13.96
N ASN A 84 -13.20 17.71 -13.53
CA ASN A 84 -11.80 18.07 -13.75
C ASN A 84 -10.87 17.65 -12.58
N ASP A 85 -11.39 17.05 -11.53
CA ASP A 85 -10.59 16.55 -10.43
C ASP A 85 -9.98 15.19 -10.78
N ASN A 86 -8.73 14.93 -10.36
CA ASN A 86 -8.05 13.66 -10.58
C ASN A 86 -8.82 12.48 -9.99
N LEU A 87 -9.53 12.67 -8.88
CA LEU A 87 -10.37 11.65 -8.24
C LEU A 87 -11.51 11.17 -9.14
N SER A 88 -11.97 11.98 -10.08
CA SER A 88 -13.04 11.64 -11.02
C SER A 88 -12.63 10.53 -12.00
N TYR A 89 -11.33 10.35 -12.22
CA TYR A 89 -10.77 9.34 -13.11
C TYR A 89 -10.25 8.09 -12.38
N THR A 90 -10.33 8.07 -11.05
CA THR A 90 -9.91 6.89 -10.26
C THR A 90 -11.00 5.84 -10.21
N ASN A 91 -10.61 4.56 -10.24
CA ASN A 91 -11.54 3.45 -10.10
C ASN A 91 -12.09 3.32 -8.68
N SER A 92 -11.33 3.78 -7.70
CA SER A 92 -11.70 3.72 -6.28
C SER A 92 -11.31 5.01 -5.57
N LEU A 93 -12.11 5.39 -4.59
CA LEU A 93 -11.84 6.45 -3.63
C LEU A 93 -11.24 5.82 -2.38
N SER A 94 -10.27 6.48 -1.77
CA SER A 94 -9.62 6.00 -0.55
C SER A 94 -9.73 7.00 0.59
N THR A 95 -9.88 6.48 1.80
CA THR A 95 -9.70 7.21 3.05
C THR A 95 -8.60 6.55 3.84
N ASN A 96 -7.48 7.23 3.99
CA ASN A 96 -6.27 6.74 4.63
C ASN A 96 -5.91 7.62 5.83
N LEU A 97 -5.92 7.03 7.01
CA LEU A 97 -5.45 7.66 8.23
C LEU A 97 -4.14 7.01 8.63
N ASN A 98 -3.07 7.79 8.74
CA ASN A 98 -1.73 7.31 9.02
C ASN A 98 -1.11 8.05 10.20
N LEU A 99 -0.56 7.30 11.14
CA LEU A 99 0.36 7.76 12.16
C LEU A 99 1.74 7.14 11.89
N GLU A 100 2.73 7.99 11.64
CA GLU A 100 4.08 7.57 11.29
C GLU A 100 5.08 8.06 12.32
N GLY A 101 5.99 7.18 12.74
CA GLY A 101 7.10 7.47 13.65
C GLY A 101 8.43 7.18 12.99
N PHE A 102 9.41 8.03 13.20
CA PHE A 102 10.75 7.96 12.60
C PHE A 102 11.81 8.13 13.67
N ASN A 103 12.90 7.37 13.59
CA ASN A 103 14.05 7.48 14.49
C ASN A 103 13.65 7.42 15.98
N LEU A 104 12.75 6.47 16.34
CA LEU A 104 12.21 6.36 17.70
C LEU A 104 13.23 5.75 18.67
N ASN A 105 13.93 4.68 18.25
CA ASN A 105 14.89 3.94 19.04
C ASN A 105 16.28 3.91 18.39
N LYS A 106 16.34 3.91 17.06
CA LYS A 106 17.56 3.89 16.25
C LYS A 106 17.42 4.82 15.06
N ILE A 107 18.55 5.20 14.49
CA ILE A 107 18.58 5.89 13.20
C ILE A 107 17.96 4.97 12.15
N ASP A 108 17.10 5.53 11.29
CA ASP A 108 16.38 4.83 10.22
C ASP A 108 15.32 3.82 10.68
N ASP A 109 14.96 3.74 11.95
CA ASP A 109 13.78 2.96 12.30
C ASP A 109 12.50 3.69 11.88
N TYR A 110 11.47 2.91 11.61
CA TYR A 110 10.20 3.43 11.12
C TYR A 110 9.02 2.64 11.70
N PHE A 111 8.06 3.37 12.21
CA PHE A 111 6.80 2.83 12.72
C PHE A 111 5.63 3.45 11.98
N GLN A 112 4.63 2.65 11.64
CA GLN A 112 3.41 3.12 11.00
C GLN A 112 2.20 2.36 11.53
N VAL A 113 1.16 3.11 11.84
CA VAL A 113 -0.21 2.58 12.00
C VAL A 113 -1.08 3.25 10.95
N SER A 114 -1.81 2.46 10.18
CA SER A 114 -2.73 2.98 9.17
C SER A 114 -4.10 2.32 9.26
N LEU A 115 -5.12 3.11 8.95
CA LEU A 115 -6.50 2.68 8.75
C LEU A 115 -6.89 3.08 7.34
N ASN A 116 -7.31 2.10 6.53
CA ASN A 116 -7.59 2.34 5.12
C ASN A 116 -9.01 1.84 4.79
N PHE A 117 -9.81 2.75 4.28
CA PHE A 117 -11.16 2.49 3.78
C PHE A 117 -11.18 2.81 2.29
N TYR A 118 -11.93 2.03 1.54
CA TYR A 118 -12.07 2.23 0.11
C TYR A 118 -13.53 2.17 -0.30
N GLN A 119 -13.88 2.95 -1.32
CA GLN A 119 -15.18 2.93 -2.00
C GLN A 119 -14.95 2.79 -3.49
N THR A 120 -15.81 2.05 -4.21
CA THR A 120 -15.74 2.07 -5.67
C THR A 120 -16.25 3.41 -6.22
N ASN A 121 -15.59 3.86 -7.28
CA ASN A 121 -16.06 4.98 -8.10
C ASN A 121 -16.62 4.48 -9.45
N GLN A 122 -16.76 3.17 -9.62
CA GLN A 122 -17.26 2.54 -10.84
C GLN A 122 -18.71 2.05 -10.66
N LYS A 123 -19.57 2.39 -11.62
CA LYS A 123 -21.01 2.12 -11.58
C LYS A 123 -21.36 0.62 -11.52
N ASN A 124 -20.47 -0.26 -12.01
CA ASN A 124 -20.73 -1.70 -12.14
C ASN A 124 -20.06 -2.55 -11.05
N GLU A 125 -19.37 -1.93 -10.10
CA GLU A 125 -18.69 -2.65 -9.01
C GLU A 125 -19.54 -2.65 -7.74
N ASP A 126 -19.49 -3.77 -7.00
CA ASP A 126 -20.18 -3.92 -5.73
C ASP A 126 -19.25 -3.49 -4.58
N ASN A 127 -19.62 -2.41 -3.86
CA ASN A 127 -18.89 -1.95 -2.68
C ASN A 127 -18.64 -3.04 -1.63
N LYS A 128 -19.48 -4.08 -1.59
CA LYS A 128 -19.35 -5.22 -0.66
C LYS A 128 -18.08 -6.05 -0.89
N THR A 129 -17.50 -5.98 -2.08
CA THR A 129 -16.27 -6.69 -2.44
C THR A 129 -15.02 -5.88 -2.16
N ILE A 130 -15.17 -4.60 -1.83
CA ILE A 130 -14.06 -3.68 -1.59
C ILE A 130 -13.49 -3.89 -0.18
N PRO A 131 -12.16 -3.97 -0.02
CA PRO A 131 -11.55 -4.23 1.27
C PRO A 131 -11.56 -2.99 2.18
N THR A 132 -11.69 -3.25 3.48
CA THR A 132 -11.35 -2.32 4.55
C THR A 132 -10.17 -2.90 5.31
N VAL A 133 -9.11 -2.12 5.54
CA VAL A 133 -7.90 -2.56 6.23
C VAL A 133 -7.78 -1.85 7.58
N LEU A 134 -8.03 -2.58 8.68
CA LEU A 134 -8.15 -2.01 10.02
C LEU A 134 -7.60 -2.94 11.11
N PRO A 135 -6.53 -2.58 11.79
CA PRO A 135 -5.46 -1.68 11.38
C PRO A 135 -4.44 -2.38 10.48
N LYS A 136 -3.58 -1.61 9.83
CA LYS A 136 -2.29 -2.07 9.32
C LYS A 136 -1.20 -1.44 10.16
N ILE A 137 -0.34 -2.27 10.76
CA ILE A 137 0.78 -1.86 11.60
C ILE A 137 2.06 -2.35 10.95
N LYS A 138 3.05 -1.48 10.86
CA LYS A 138 4.37 -1.80 10.33
C LYS A 138 5.45 -1.20 11.24
N TYR A 139 6.43 -2.01 11.58
CA TYR A 139 7.63 -1.56 12.30
C TYR A 139 8.88 -2.09 11.62
N PHE A 140 9.77 -1.20 11.25
CA PHE A 140 11.09 -1.48 10.72
C PHE A 140 12.13 -1.06 11.77
N THR A 141 13.04 -1.97 12.11
CA THR A 141 14.00 -1.77 13.23
C THR A 141 15.18 -0.88 12.89
N GLY A 142 15.23 -0.30 11.69
CA GLY A 142 16.45 0.31 11.18
C GLY A 142 17.53 -0.72 10.84
N TYR A 143 18.64 -0.26 10.32
CA TYR A 143 19.80 -1.10 9.99
C TYR A 143 20.75 -1.21 11.18
N THR A 144 21.24 -2.41 11.43
CA THR A 144 22.33 -2.68 12.35
C THR A 144 23.52 -3.17 11.53
N ASN A 145 24.65 -2.47 11.63
CA ASN A 145 25.88 -2.84 10.96
C ASN A 145 26.92 -3.29 11.99
N ILE A 146 27.35 -4.54 11.92
CA ILE A 146 28.38 -5.11 12.79
C ILE A 146 29.44 -5.75 11.88
N HIS A 147 30.61 -5.16 11.79
CA HIS A 147 31.76 -5.67 11.01
C HIS A 147 31.39 -6.01 9.55
N GLY A 148 30.69 -5.10 8.87
CA GLY A 148 30.26 -5.30 7.47
C GLY A 148 29.07 -6.22 7.27
N ASN A 149 28.50 -6.75 8.35
CA ASN A 149 27.24 -7.48 8.32
C ASN A 149 26.11 -6.50 8.61
N VAL A 150 25.19 -6.33 7.66
CA VAL A 150 24.03 -5.46 7.82
C VAL A 150 22.80 -6.32 8.05
N SER A 151 22.08 -6.04 9.12
CA SER A 151 20.82 -6.74 9.41
C SER A 151 19.70 -5.76 9.73
N SER A 152 18.47 -6.19 9.47
CA SER A 152 17.26 -5.45 9.84
C SER A 152 16.08 -6.39 9.99
N SER A 153 15.08 -5.97 10.75
CA SER A 153 13.81 -6.69 10.88
C SER A 153 12.65 -5.78 10.50
N THR A 154 11.65 -6.36 9.87
CA THR A 154 10.36 -5.71 9.60
C THR A 154 9.25 -6.57 10.18
N TYR A 155 8.43 -5.96 11.03
CA TYR A 155 7.22 -6.54 11.57
C TYR A 155 6.04 -5.88 10.88
N GLU A 156 5.10 -6.69 10.40
CA GLU A 156 3.89 -6.20 9.74
C GLU A 156 2.68 -7.00 10.21
N SER A 157 1.63 -6.30 10.57
CA SER A 157 0.34 -6.89 10.87
C SER A 157 -0.73 -6.14 10.10
N TYR A 158 -1.66 -6.86 9.50
CA TYR A 158 -2.86 -6.25 8.94
C TYR A 158 -4.09 -7.10 9.22
N ASN A 159 -5.24 -6.44 9.15
CA ASN A 159 -6.53 -7.05 9.23
C ASN A 159 -7.41 -6.49 8.11
N ILE A 160 -7.81 -7.35 7.19
CA ILE A 160 -8.60 -7.01 6.00
C ILE A 160 -9.99 -7.62 6.15
N PHE A 161 -11.01 -6.81 5.86
CA PHE A 161 -12.41 -7.20 5.87
C PHE A 161 -13.09 -6.83 4.56
N ARG A 162 -14.02 -7.69 4.12
CA ARG A 162 -14.98 -7.45 3.07
C ARG A 162 -16.34 -8.00 3.49
N GLU A 163 -17.43 -7.44 3.01
CA GLU A 163 -18.74 -8.05 3.20
C GLU A 163 -18.87 -9.33 2.36
N LYS A 164 -18.23 -9.36 1.19
CA LYS A 164 -18.31 -10.47 0.24
C LYS A 164 -16.93 -10.77 -0.35
N SER A 165 -16.52 -12.04 -0.32
CA SER A 165 -15.30 -12.50 -1.00
C SER A 165 -15.40 -12.37 -2.52
N ILE A 166 -14.30 -12.15 -3.20
CA ILE A 166 -14.22 -12.03 -4.65
C ILE A 166 -12.93 -12.65 -5.21
N GLY A 167 -13.04 -13.56 -6.17
CA GLY A 167 -11.90 -14.20 -6.82
C GLY A 167 -10.95 -14.84 -5.81
N VAL A 168 -9.69 -14.41 -5.80
CA VAL A 168 -8.63 -14.92 -4.90
C VAL A 168 -8.65 -14.26 -3.51
N HIS A 169 -9.53 -13.29 -3.29
CA HIS A 169 -9.59 -12.48 -2.08
C HIS A 169 -10.59 -13.04 -1.08
N ALA A 170 -10.14 -13.26 0.15
CA ALA A 170 -10.96 -13.75 1.24
C ALA A 170 -11.91 -12.66 1.78
N LYS A 171 -12.99 -13.07 2.44
CA LYS A 171 -13.86 -12.16 3.19
C LYS A 171 -13.10 -11.49 4.33
N GLN A 172 -12.32 -12.25 5.08
CA GLN A 172 -11.45 -11.73 6.11
C GLN A 172 -10.07 -12.39 6.05
N GLN A 173 -9.02 -11.58 6.20
CA GLN A 173 -7.67 -12.08 6.39
C GLN A 173 -6.92 -11.25 7.43
N GLN A 174 -6.40 -11.95 8.42
CA GLN A 174 -5.46 -11.40 9.38
C GLN A 174 -4.07 -11.94 9.07
N LYS A 175 -3.06 -11.09 9.13
CA LYS A 175 -1.67 -11.47 8.91
C LYS A 175 -0.80 -10.87 10.00
N LEU A 176 0.09 -11.70 10.53
CA LEU A 176 1.24 -11.28 11.30
C LEU A 176 2.49 -11.78 10.58
N SER A 177 3.38 -10.87 10.24
CA SER A 177 4.58 -11.17 9.47
C SER A 177 5.81 -10.57 10.15
N HIS A 178 6.86 -11.36 10.22
CA HIS A 178 8.20 -10.92 10.57
C HIS A 178 9.13 -11.25 9.41
N LYS A 179 9.78 -10.25 8.86
CA LYS A 179 10.82 -10.37 7.83
C LYS A 179 12.16 -10.02 8.46
N TYR A 180 13.10 -10.95 8.43
CA TYR A 180 14.49 -10.71 8.79
C TYR A 180 15.32 -10.57 7.52
N ASN A 181 16.11 -9.53 7.43
CA ASN A 181 17.05 -9.31 6.35
C ASN A 181 18.47 -9.36 6.90
N PHE A 182 19.33 -10.08 6.21
CA PHE A 182 20.76 -10.13 6.49
C PHE A 182 21.52 -9.94 5.19
N LYS A 183 22.56 -9.11 5.23
CA LYS A 183 23.42 -8.82 4.10
C LYS A 183 24.85 -8.79 4.55
N LYS A 184 25.71 -9.48 3.82
CA LYS A 184 27.14 -9.50 4.01
C LYS A 184 27.84 -9.18 2.70
N GLU A 185 28.79 -8.22 2.75
CA GLU A 185 29.61 -7.86 1.61
C GLU A 185 31.06 -8.23 1.88
N PHE A 186 31.69 -8.81 0.88
CA PHE A 186 33.12 -9.10 0.84
C PHE A 186 33.71 -8.35 -0.33
N ILE A 187 34.78 -7.60 -0.06
CA ILE A 187 35.53 -6.88 -1.08
C ILE A 187 36.90 -7.52 -1.14
N ASN A 188 37.27 -8.09 -2.29
CA ASN A 188 38.57 -8.67 -2.53
C ASN A 188 39.09 -8.20 -3.89
N PHE A 189 40.28 -7.60 -3.91
CA PHE A 189 40.97 -7.04 -5.08
C PHE A 189 40.05 -6.12 -5.91
N ASN A 190 39.29 -5.73 -6.28
CA ASN A 190 38.31 -4.98 -7.05
C ASN A 190 36.97 -5.70 -7.23
N SER A 191 36.87 -6.95 -6.77
CA SER A 191 35.63 -7.69 -6.86
C SER A 191 34.80 -7.52 -5.60
N LYS A 192 33.49 -7.38 -5.78
CA LYS A 192 32.52 -7.28 -4.71
C LYS A 192 31.62 -8.50 -4.73
N ILE A 193 31.66 -9.27 -3.66
CA ILE A 193 30.78 -10.41 -3.45
C ILE A 193 29.79 -10.06 -2.37
N ARG A 194 28.51 -10.33 -2.60
CA ARG A 194 27.43 -10.05 -1.65
C ARG A 194 26.58 -11.27 -1.44
N LEU A 195 26.35 -11.60 -0.17
CA LEU A 195 25.36 -12.56 0.27
C LEU A 195 24.18 -11.82 0.87
N ASP A 196 22.99 -12.11 0.39
CA ASP A 196 21.74 -11.57 0.89
C ASP A 196 20.87 -12.72 1.40
N THR A 197 20.22 -12.54 2.53
CA THR A 197 19.27 -13.50 3.07
C THR A 197 18.02 -12.77 3.54
N GLU A 198 16.87 -13.24 3.12
CA GLU A 198 15.58 -12.81 3.64
C GLU A 198 14.85 -14.01 4.24
N ILE A 199 14.41 -13.90 5.47
CA ILE A 199 13.63 -14.94 6.13
C ILE A 199 12.28 -14.34 6.52
N TYR A 200 11.23 -14.93 5.99
CA TYR A 200 9.86 -14.55 6.30
C TYR A 200 9.25 -15.59 7.25
N ASN A 201 8.75 -15.10 8.39
CA ASN A 201 7.94 -15.87 9.34
C ASN A 201 6.56 -15.25 9.34
N GLN A 202 5.53 -16.00 8.95
CA GLN A 202 4.20 -15.46 8.74
C GLN A 202 3.13 -16.36 9.32
N ILE A 203 2.14 -15.74 9.96
CA ILE A 203 0.93 -16.40 10.44
C ILE A 203 -0.23 -15.71 9.73
N PHE A 204 -1.10 -16.52 9.13
CA PHE A 204 -2.31 -16.06 8.47
C PHE A 204 -3.52 -16.71 9.14
N ASN A 205 -4.57 -15.93 9.31
CA ASN A 205 -5.89 -16.41 9.67
C ASN A 205 -6.86 -15.93 8.59
N THR A 206 -7.43 -16.87 7.84
CA THR A 206 -8.27 -16.59 6.67
C THR A 206 -9.65 -17.15 6.89
N GLU A 207 -10.67 -16.35 6.60
CA GLU A 207 -12.08 -16.74 6.69
C GLU A 207 -12.78 -16.54 5.35
N ASP A 208 -13.55 -17.54 4.96
CA ASP A 208 -14.48 -17.52 3.82
C ASP A 208 -13.83 -17.07 2.50
N LYS A 209 -12.88 -17.85 2.02
CA LYS A 209 -12.24 -17.63 0.74
C LYS A 209 -12.90 -18.48 -0.36
N HIS A 210 -13.42 -17.81 -1.39
CA HIS A 210 -13.91 -18.42 -2.62
C HIS A 210 -12.93 -18.14 -3.76
N TYR A 211 -12.47 -19.17 -4.44
CA TYR A 211 -11.65 -19.05 -5.64
C TYR A 211 -12.22 -19.94 -6.75
N SER A 212 -12.64 -19.34 -7.86
CA SER A 212 -12.98 -20.04 -9.12
C SER A 212 -13.67 -21.41 -8.95
N GLY A 213 -14.69 -21.48 -8.10
CA GLY A 213 -15.43 -22.71 -7.80
C GLY A 213 -14.86 -23.59 -6.68
N ASN A 214 -13.68 -23.29 -6.15
CA ASN A 214 -13.13 -23.97 -4.99
C ASN A 214 -13.36 -23.14 -3.72
N ILE A 215 -13.97 -23.78 -2.72
CA ILE A 215 -14.13 -23.19 -1.38
C ILE A 215 -12.83 -23.46 -0.62
N TYR A 216 -12.10 -22.40 -0.31
CA TYR A 216 -10.94 -22.54 0.59
C TYR A 216 -11.43 -22.61 2.02
N LYS A 217 -10.90 -23.58 2.77
CA LYS A 217 -11.27 -23.74 4.17
C LYS A 217 -10.79 -22.56 5.00
N THR A 218 -11.67 -22.05 5.84
CA THR A 218 -11.32 -21.19 6.95
C THR A 218 -10.25 -21.85 7.79
N GLY A 219 -9.19 -21.13 8.16
CA GLY A 219 -8.12 -21.72 8.96
C GLY A 219 -6.96 -20.78 9.21
N SER A 220 -6.12 -21.22 10.13
CA SER A 220 -4.85 -20.57 10.45
C SER A 220 -3.71 -21.30 9.75
N TYR A 221 -2.80 -20.54 9.15
CA TYR A 221 -1.67 -21.07 8.41
C TYR A 221 -0.39 -20.40 8.90
N TYR A 222 0.64 -21.22 9.04
CA TYR A 222 1.98 -20.75 9.37
C TYR A 222 2.93 -21.02 8.22
N ARG A 223 3.80 -20.06 7.91
CA ARG A 223 4.78 -20.18 6.85
C ARG A 223 6.13 -19.62 7.29
N ILE A 224 7.19 -20.41 7.05
CA ILE A 224 8.57 -19.92 7.06
C ILE A 224 9.10 -20.01 5.63
N PHE A 225 9.61 -18.89 5.12
CA PHE A 225 10.10 -18.83 3.75
C PHE A 225 11.46 -18.11 3.70
N PRO A 226 12.57 -18.86 3.59
CA PRO A 226 13.90 -18.30 3.41
C PRO A 226 14.19 -18.04 1.93
N ILE A 227 14.85 -16.92 1.63
CA ILE A 227 15.38 -16.57 0.32
C ILE A 227 16.86 -16.26 0.48
N PHE A 228 17.70 -16.92 -0.30
CA PHE A 228 19.13 -16.70 -0.31
C PHE A 228 19.55 -16.11 -1.64
N GLY A 229 20.32 -15.03 -1.61
CA GLY A 229 20.87 -14.37 -2.77
C GLY A 229 22.39 -14.36 -2.73
N PHE A 230 22.99 -14.62 -3.86
CA PHE A 230 24.41 -14.45 -4.10
C PHE A 230 24.60 -13.49 -5.27
N SER A 231 25.43 -12.49 -5.11
CA SER A 231 25.84 -11.65 -6.23
C SER A 231 27.33 -11.40 -6.25
N SER A 232 27.90 -11.37 -7.45
CA SER A 232 29.31 -11.02 -7.69
C SER A 232 29.39 -9.94 -8.74
N GLU A 233 30.17 -8.90 -8.47
CA GLU A 233 30.46 -7.80 -9.36
C GLU A 233 31.95 -7.55 -9.42
N THR A 234 32.53 -7.51 -10.63
CA THR A 234 33.95 -7.27 -10.86
C THR A 234 34.13 -6.14 -11.85
N PRO A 235 34.52 -4.94 -11.45
CA PRO A 235 34.76 -3.82 -12.36
C PRO A 235 36.07 -4.01 -13.12
N PHE A 236 35.97 -4.00 -14.45
CA PHE A 236 37.11 -3.94 -15.35
C PHE A 236 37.29 -2.51 -15.86
N LYS A 237 38.42 -1.90 -15.59
CA LYS A 237 38.77 -0.56 -16.05
C LYS A 237 39.64 -0.65 -17.30
N PHE A 238 39.21 -0.05 -18.36
CA PHE A 238 39.96 0.06 -19.62
C PHE A 238 40.41 1.51 -19.79
N LYS A 239 41.69 1.69 -19.95
CA LYS A 239 42.28 3.00 -20.17
C LYS A 239 42.86 3.05 -21.59
N ASN A 240 42.29 3.89 -22.43
CA ASN A 240 42.82 4.17 -23.76
C ASN A 240 43.15 5.65 -23.89
N TYR A 241 43.99 6.03 -24.88
CA TYR A 241 44.42 7.41 -25.08
C TYR A 241 43.30 8.43 -25.26
N LEU A 242 42.14 7.95 -25.73
CA LEU A 242 40.96 8.80 -26.02
C LEU A 242 39.83 8.69 -25.03
N GLN A 243 39.67 7.58 -24.29
CA GLN A 243 38.54 7.35 -23.41
C GLN A 243 38.89 6.38 -22.26
N ASN A 244 38.36 6.68 -21.09
CA ASN A 244 38.35 5.75 -19.95
C ASN A 244 36.94 5.16 -19.81
N PHE A 245 36.76 3.85 -19.91
CA PHE A 245 35.52 3.21 -19.63
C PHE A 245 35.64 2.06 -18.64
N THR A 246 34.57 1.79 -17.91
CA THR A 246 34.51 0.73 -16.92
C THR A 246 33.35 -0.20 -17.25
N ILE A 247 33.65 -1.48 -17.42
CA ILE A 247 32.66 -2.55 -17.54
C ILE A 247 32.50 -3.22 -16.19
N LYS A 248 31.28 -3.35 -15.70
CA LYS A 248 30.96 -3.97 -14.41
C LYS A 248 30.02 -5.17 -14.62
N PRO A 249 30.53 -6.32 -15.09
CA PRO A 249 29.72 -7.52 -15.17
C PRO A 249 29.22 -7.89 -13.76
N LYS A 250 27.96 -8.22 -13.66
CA LYS A 250 27.30 -8.61 -12.43
C LYS A 250 26.54 -9.91 -12.64
N ILE A 251 26.80 -10.88 -11.78
CA ILE A 251 26.09 -12.15 -11.70
C ILE A 251 25.24 -12.12 -10.43
N HIS A 252 24.00 -12.52 -10.54
CA HIS A 252 23.08 -12.64 -9.41
C HIS A 252 22.35 -13.97 -9.49
N MET A 253 22.35 -14.68 -8.37
CA MET A 253 21.65 -15.97 -8.21
C MET A 253 20.75 -15.88 -7.00
N THR A 254 19.54 -16.40 -7.12
CA THR A 254 18.58 -16.47 -6.01
C THR A 254 18.14 -17.92 -5.83
N LEU A 255 18.17 -18.38 -4.59
CA LEU A 255 17.71 -19.70 -4.17
C LEU A 255 16.53 -19.57 -3.23
N THR A 256 15.43 -20.23 -3.54
CA THR A 256 14.22 -20.27 -2.71
C THR A 256 13.76 -21.73 -2.56
N PRO A 257 13.10 -22.09 -1.44
CA PRO A 257 12.43 -23.38 -1.37
C PRO A 257 11.28 -23.40 -2.38
N GLY A 258 11.15 -24.47 -3.18
CA GLY A 258 10.11 -24.61 -4.21
C GLY A 258 8.69 -24.83 -3.66
N ILE A 259 8.39 -24.41 -2.43
CA ILE A 259 7.10 -24.61 -1.77
C ILE A 259 6.23 -23.41 -2.05
N SER A 260 5.21 -23.56 -2.91
CA SER A 260 4.17 -22.56 -3.12
C SER A 260 3.03 -22.80 -2.13
N SER A 261 2.75 -21.80 -1.29
CA SER A 261 1.56 -21.79 -0.41
C SER A 261 0.36 -21.06 -1.03
N SER A 262 0.45 -20.70 -2.32
CA SER A 262 -0.56 -19.88 -3.01
C SER A 262 -1.96 -20.47 -3.05
N ASN A 263 -2.08 -21.81 -2.94
CA ASN A 263 -3.38 -22.49 -3.00
C ASN A 263 -4.21 -22.37 -1.72
N TYR A 264 -3.60 -22.00 -0.60
CA TYR A 264 -4.26 -21.94 0.71
C TYR A 264 -4.42 -20.53 1.25
N LEU A 265 -3.66 -19.57 0.71
CA LEU A 265 -3.63 -18.20 1.20
C LEU A 265 -4.31 -17.24 0.23
N SER A 266 -5.10 -16.34 0.78
CA SER A 266 -5.60 -15.19 0.05
C SER A 266 -4.42 -14.29 -0.36
N ASN A 267 -4.44 -13.79 -1.58
CA ASN A 267 -3.45 -12.81 -2.04
C ASN A 267 -4.05 -11.42 -1.92
N GLU A 268 -3.66 -10.70 -0.89
CA GLU A 268 -4.18 -9.36 -0.62
C GLU A 268 -3.19 -8.25 -0.97
N ASP A 269 -1.87 -8.55 -0.99
CA ASP A 269 -0.83 -7.53 -1.14
C ASP A 269 0.18 -7.79 -2.25
N SER A 270 0.15 -8.96 -2.89
CA SER A 270 1.25 -9.37 -3.77
C SER A 270 0.88 -9.26 -5.24
N THR A 271 1.69 -8.52 -5.97
CA THR A 271 1.66 -8.44 -7.43
C THR A 271 2.99 -8.91 -8.03
N ASN A 272 2.95 -9.47 -9.24
CA ASN A 272 4.18 -9.79 -9.97
C ASN A 272 4.93 -8.49 -10.28
N ASN A 273 6.24 -8.52 -10.08
CA ASN A 273 7.10 -7.45 -10.61
C ASN A 273 7.46 -7.79 -12.06
N ASP A 274 7.23 -6.84 -12.95
CA ASP A 274 7.74 -6.95 -14.31
C ASP A 274 9.28 -6.86 -14.29
N PHE A 275 9.94 -7.56 -15.22
CA PHE A 275 11.39 -7.48 -15.35
C PHE A 275 11.77 -6.07 -15.82
N SER A 276 12.52 -5.37 -14.97
CA SER A 276 13.11 -4.06 -15.28
C SER A 276 14.53 -3.99 -14.74
N ILE A 277 15.29 -3.02 -15.21
CA ILE A 277 16.66 -2.79 -14.73
C ILE A 277 16.68 -2.57 -13.19
N GLU A 278 15.59 -2.02 -12.64
CA GLU A 278 15.48 -1.69 -11.22
C GLU A 278 15.21 -2.92 -10.34
N ASN A 279 14.54 -3.95 -10.87
CA ASN A 279 14.11 -5.09 -10.08
C ASN A 279 14.73 -6.44 -10.47
N ILE A 280 15.55 -6.50 -11.53
CA ILE A 280 16.20 -7.72 -12.01
C ILE A 280 17.08 -8.41 -10.93
N TYR A 281 17.55 -7.64 -9.94
CA TYR A 281 18.37 -8.13 -8.83
C TYR A 281 17.63 -8.22 -7.49
N ARG A 282 16.30 -8.15 -7.49
CA ARG A 282 15.51 -8.35 -6.27
C ARG A 282 15.51 -9.82 -5.87
N LEU A 283 15.58 -10.08 -4.56
CA LEU A 283 15.49 -11.43 -4.01
C LEU A 283 14.07 -11.99 -4.17
N ASN A 284 13.07 -11.18 -3.84
CA ASN A 284 11.66 -11.57 -3.99
C ASN A 284 11.13 -11.11 -5.34
N ARG A 285 10.54 -12.06 -6.08
CA ARG A 285 9.86 -11.84 -7.37
C ARG A 285 8.60 -11.00 -7.25
N TYR A 286 7.96 -10.99 -6.09
CA TYR A 286 6.70 -10.29 -5.86
C TYR A 286 6.93 -8.99 -5.10
N SER A 287 6.06 -8.00 -5.31
CA SER A 287 6.13 -6.72 -4.60
C SER A 287 5.60 -6.78 -3.18
N GLY A 288 4.68 -7.70 -2.89
CA GLY A 288 4.12 -7.94 -1.55
C GLY A 288 4.73 -9.17 -0.88
N ASN A 289 4.09 -9.60 0.20
CA ASN A 289 4.55 -10.70 1.03
C ASN A 289 3.56 -11.87 1.12
N ASP A 290 2.41 -11.82 0.45
CA ASP A 290 1.41 -12.89 0.46
C ASP A 290 1.78 -14.00 -0.53
N LYS A 291 2.32 -13.65 -1.70
CA LYS A 291 2.93 -14.58 -2.65
C LYS A 291 4.44 -14.61 -2.50
N MET A 292 5.02 -15.78 -2.62
CA MET A 292 6.45 -16.00 -2.68
C MET A 292 6.77 -17.20 -3.56
#